data_b3563e3fa7ecad17aee3150a39e9a071
#
_entry.id   b3563e3fa7ecad17aee3150a39e9a071
#
_cell.length_a   1.000
_cell.length_b   1.000
_cell.length_c   1.000
_cell.angle_alpha   90.00
_cell.angle_beta   90.00
_cell.angle_gamma   90.00
#
_symmetry.space_group_name_H-M   'P 1'
#
loop_
_entity.id
_entity.type
_entity.pdbx_description
1 polymer ?
#
loop_
_entity_poly.entity_id
_entity_poly.type
_entity_poly.pdbx_seq_one_letter_code
_entity_poly.pdbx_strand_id
1 'polypeptide(L)'
;MDNTSGKDVDLFLLCYYKSFGYRPQLDKNWYQWYYTQNPVGHCNNYILIDIDTDRWIGGFGFLKKNYIYKGCKICGGLAVNGFINPGYEGKGLYKELISAGLKNEVYRERAAFSFPHSHNIASVKGHKKSGWKEFVKLPFIETKIEKHESDIAEVTFDENMESLYGFAIDKLNYHYEFSFHRSIEELNWRYFKRPDKKYYFLTIDDGIDEGYMILGQYKTQEGILRCQIADYRYSYIHALYRLIKKAKFVSSQLECQILDTLINTESDANTAFRDEGFIPRGEGYDLLVFSEEQVSFSAKCLITYGDFDVV
;
A
#
# COMPACT_ATOMS: atom_id res chain seq x y z
N MET A 1 9.08 -17.19 -13.48
CA MET A 1 10.09 -17.26 -12.40
C MET A 1 9.57 -18.17 -11.29
N ASP A 2 10.41 -19.03 -10.74
CA ASP A 2 10.08 -19.82 -9.55
C ASP A 2 10.44 -19.05 -8.28
N ASN A 3 9.42 -18.56 -7.56
CA ASN A 3 9.61 -17.78 -6.33
C ASN A 3 10.16 -18.60 -5.15
N THR A 4 10.25 -19.90 -5.28
CA THR A 4 10.78 -20.81 -4.25
C THR A 4 12.21 -21.26 -4.54
N SER A 5 12.69 -21.08 -5.78
CA SER A 5 14.06 -21.35 -6.17
C SER A 5 15.01 -20.33 -5.55
N GLY A 6 15.94 -20.79 -4.71
CA GLY A 6 16.93 -19.90 -4.10
C GLY A 6 17.78 -19.15 -5.14
N LYS A 7 18.08 -19.77 -6.28
CA LYS A 7 18.82 -19.16 -7.39
C LYS A 7 18.03 -18.02 -8.04
N ASP A 8 16.75 -18.23 -8.32
CA ASP A 8 15.88 -17.23 -8.96
C ASP A 8 15.65 -16.04 -8.03
N VAL A 9 15.50 -16.29 -6.73
CA VAL A 9 15.40 -15.21 -5.71
C VAL A 9 16.65 -14.36 -5.67
N ASP A 10 17.84 -14.97 -5.68
CA ASP A 10 19.11 -14.25 -5.69
C ASP A 10 19.27 -13.41 -6.95
N LEU A 11 18.92 -13.95 -8.11
CA LEU A 11 18.96 -13.21 -9.38
C LEU A 11 17.97 -12.04 -9.39
N PHE A 12 16.75 -12.25 -8.88
CA PHE A 12 15.76 -11.19 -8.76
C PHE A 12 16.27 -10.05 -7.89
N LEU A 13 16.75 -10.35 -6.68
CA LEU A 13 17.27 -9.33 -5.75
C LEU A 13 18.46 -8.58 -6.36
N LEU A 14 19.37 -9.29 -7.04
CA LEU A 14 20.48 -8.66 -7.73
C LEU A 14 20.03 -7.67 -8.81
N CYS A 15 19.05 -8.04 -9.63
CA CYS A 15 18.47 -7.16 -10.66
C CYS A 15 17.72 -5.98 -10.05
N TYR A 16 16.96 -6.24 -8.99
CA TYR A 16 16.24 -5.22 -8.23
C TYR A 16 17.21 -4.15 -7.67
N TYR A 17 18.32 -4.58 -7.03
CA TYR A 17 19.31 -3.67 -6.49
C TYR A 17 20.04 -2.85 -7.57
N LYS A 18 20.25 -3.40 -8.76
CA LYS A 18 20.80 -2.64 -9.90
C LYS A 18 19.91 -1.49 -10.33
N SER A 19 18.58 -1.65 -10.21
CA SER A 19 17.60 -0.65 -10.65
C SER A 19 17.26 0.37 -9.56
N PHE A 20 17.19 -0.05 -8.28
CA PHE A 20 16.71 0.79 -7.18
C PHE A 20 17.77 1.10 -6.11
N GLY A 21 18.98 0.58 -6.27
CA GLY A 21 20.02 0.66 -5.25
C GLY A 21 19.89 -0.44 -4.19
N TYR A 22 21.00 -0.72 -3.53
CA TYR A 22 21.05 -1.73 -2.47
C TYR A 22 20.33 -1.25 -1.22
N ARG A 23 19.45 -2.10 -0.69
CA ARG A 23 18.69 -1.86 0.53
C ARG A 23 18.79 -3.11 1.41
N PRO A 24 19.57 -3.07 2.50
CA PRO A 24 19.84 -4.25 3.33
C PRO A 24 18.59 -4.94 3.88
N GLN A 25 17.53 -4.16 4.14
CA GLN A 25 16.26 -4.66 4.66
C GLN A 25 15.44 -5.46 3.64
N LEU A 26 15.74 -5.32 2.35
CA LEU A 26 15.05 -6.05 1.28
C LEU A 26 15.83 -7.31 0.92
N ASP A 27 15.99 -8.21 1.87
CA ASP A 27 16.70 -9.47 1.77
C ASP A 27 15.77 -10.63 1.32
N LYS A 28 16.27 -11.87 1.43
CA LYS A 28 15.49 -13.08 1.12
C LYS A 28 14.28 -13.25 2.04
N ASN A 29 14.36 -12.85 3.30
CA ASN A 29 13.24 -12.95 4.23
C ASN A 29 12.13 -11.99 3.83
N TRP A 30 12.50 -10.75 3.48
CA TRP A 30 11.56 -9.78 2.91
C TRP A 30 10.94 -10.32 1.61
N TYR A 31 11.76 -10.89 0.70
CA TYR A 31 11.28 -11.47 -0.54
C TYR A 31 10.24 -12.57 -0.28
N GLN A 32 10.56 -13.52 0.60
CA GLN A 32 9.65 -14.61 0.94
C GLN A 32 8.36 -14.09 1.56
N TRP A 33 8.46 -13.19 2.54
CA TRP A 33 7.29 -12.57 3.15
C TRP A 33 6.40 -11.92 2.09
N TYR A 34 6.97 -11.11 1.20
CA TYR A 34 6.19 -10.31 0.27
C TYR A 34 5.61 -11.13 -0.88
N TYR A 35 6.42 -11.98 -1.52
CA TYR A 35 6.04 -12.66 -2.76
C TYR A 35 5.41 -14.03 -2.55
N THR A 36 5.65 -14.72 -1.43
CA THR A 36 5.21 -16.11 -1.24
C THR A 36 4.24 -16.30 -0.07
N GLN A 37 4.26 -15.43 0.94
CA GLN A 37 3.46 -15.58 2.16
C GLN A 37 2.20 -14.71 2.19
N ASN A 38 1.84 -14.05 1.08
CA ASN A 38 0.60 -13.31 0.98
C ASN A 38 -0.60 -14.27 1.12
N PRO A 39 -1.53 -14.03 2.08
CA PRO A 39 -2.66 -14.93 2.34
C PRO A 39 -3.68 -14.99 1.20
N VAL A 40 -3.73 -14.00 0.32
CA VAL A 40 -4.59 -14.01 -0.87
C VAL A 40 -4.03 -14.91 -1.97
N GLY A 41 -2.72 -15.16 -1.96
CA GLY A 41 -2.00 -16.03 -2.89
C GLY A 41 -0.64 -15.46 -3.30
N HIS A 42 0.17 -16.32 -3.89
CA HIS A 42 1.53 -15.94 -4.30
C HIS A 42 1.53 -14.84 -5.37
N CYS A 43 2.57 -14.04 -5.37
CA CYS A 43 2.85 -13.08 -6.43
C CYS A 43 3.37 -13.83 -7.68
N ASN A 44 2.86 -13.49 -8.84
CA ASN A 44 3.40 -13.95 -10.11
C ASN A 44 4.44 -12.95 -10.61
N ASN A 45 5.70 -13.38 -10.68
CA ASN A 45 6.80 -12.55 -11.16
C ASN A 45 7.15 -12.86 -12.61
N TYR A 46 7.22 -11.83 -13.42
CA TYR A 46 7.64 -11.85 -14.82
C TYR A 46 9.01 -11.24 -14.93
N ILE A 47 9.90 -11.96 -15.60
CA ILE A 47 11.29 -11.55 -15.79
C ILE A 47 11.55 -11.34 -17.27
N LEU A 48 12.18 -10.23 -17.60
CA LEU A 48 12.69 -9.93 -18.92
C LEU A 48 14.14 -10.43 -19.02
N ILE A 49 14.42 -11.25 -20.03
CA ILE A 49 15.74 -11.83 -20.26
C ILE A 49 16.27 -11.33 -21.60
N ASP A 50 17.49 -10.87 -21.62
CA ASP A 50 18.27 -10.62 -22.83
C ASP A 50 18.79 -11.98 -23.36
N ILE A 51 18.24 -12.41 -24.48
CA ILE A 51 18.54 -13.74 -25.04
C ILE A 51 19.97 -13.91 -25.56
N ASP A 52 20.60 -12.80 -25.97
CA ASP A 52 21.98 -12.85 -26.49
C ASP A 52 23.00 -13.02 -25.36
N THR A 53 22.68 -12.55 -24.17
CA THR A 53 23.59 -12.57 -23.01
C THR A 53 23.12 -13.46 -21.86
N ASP A 54 21.93 -14.03 -21.95
CA ASP A 54 21.23 -14.80 -20.90
C ASP A 54 21.13 -14.04 -19.56
N ARG A 55 20.97 -12.71 -19.64
CA ARG A 55 20.92 -11.84 -18.45
C ARG A 55 19.50 -11.40 -18.16
N TRP A 56 19.18 -11.40 -16.90
CA TRP A 56 17.95 -10.75 -16.41
C TRP A 56 18.11 -9.24 -16.44
N ILE A 57 17.24 -8.56 -17.16
CA ILE A 57 17.33 -7.12 -17.46
C ILE A 57 16.12 -6.31 -17.01
N GLY A 58 15.08 -6.97 -16.49
CA GLY A 58 13.89 -6.32 -15.96
C GLY A 58 13.01 -7.30 -15.21
N GLY A 59 12.11 -6.76 -14.41
CA GLY A 59 11.14 -7.53 -13.65
C GLY A 59 9.85 -6.77 -13.42
N PHE A 60 8.77 -7.53 -13.18
CA PHE A 60 7.44 -7.02 -12.88
C PHE A 60 6.62 -8.10 -12.20
N GLY A 61 5.88 -7.75 -11.14
CA GLY A 61 5.06 -8.70 -10.41
C GLY A 61 3.59 -8.34 -10.39
N PHE A 62 2.74 -9.36 -10.27
CA PHE A 62 1.34 -9.22 -9.88
C PHE A 62 1.10 -9.90 -8.54
N LEU A 63 0.94 -9.09 -7.50
CA LEU A 63 0.55 -9.55 -6.16
C LEU A 63 -0.98 -9.73 -6.12
N LYS A 64 -1.46 -10.89 -5.73
CA LYS A 64 -2.89 -11.12 -5.58
C LYS A 64 -3.47 -10.24 -4.46
N LYS A 65 -4.59 -9.58 -4.74
CA LYS A 65 -5.24 -8.65 -3.84
C LYS A 65 -6.76 -8.78 -3.95
N ASN A 66 -7.43 -8.93 -2.83
CA ASN A 66 -8.89 -8.81 -2.82
C ASN A 66 -9.31 -7.34 -2.71
N TYR A 67 -10.39 -6.98 -3.36
CA TYR A 67 -11.02 -5.67 -3.25
C TYR A 67 -12.53 -5.79 -3.19
N ILE A 68 -13.17 -4.79 -2.62
CA ILE A 68 -14.61 -4.63 -2.61
C ILE A 68 -14.97 -3.63 -3.70
N TYR A 69 -15.95 -3.98 -4.52
CA TYR A 69 -16.54 -3.08 -5.48
C TYR A 69 -18.05 -3.29 -5.50
N LYS A 70 -18.81 -2.23 -5.21
CA LYS A 70 -20.29 -2.24 -5.13
C LYS A 70 -20.83 -3.40 -4.27
N GLY A 71 -20.22 -3.61 -3.11
CA GLY A 71 -20.61 -4.65 -2.16
C GLY A 71 -20.18 -6.07 -2.51
N CYS A 72 -19.46 -6.28 -3.61
CA CYS A 72 -18.93 -7.58 -4.00
C CYS A 72 -17.43 -7.68 -3.69
N LYS A 73 -17.00 -8.80 -3.09
CA LYS A 73 -15.58 -9.12 -2.91
C LYS A 73 -15.05 -9.78 -4.18
N ILE A 74 -14.02 -9.19 -4.76
CA ILE A 74 -13.44 -9.61 -6.03
C ILE A 74 -11.92 -9.79 -5.85
N CYS A 75 -11.35 -10.84 -6.46
CA CYS A 75 -9.91 -11.01 -6.51
C CYS A 75 -9.35 -10.25 -7.71
N GLY A 76 -8.32 -9.44 -7.49
CA GLY A 76 -7.59 -8.70 -8.52
C GLY A 76 -6.08 -8.86 -8.38
N GLY A 77 -5.34 -8.09 -9.17
CA GLY A 77 -3.88 -8.05 -9.15
C GLY A 77 -3.34 -6.67 -8.84
N LEU A 78 -2.38 -6.57 -7.94
CA LEU A 78 -1.61 -5.37 -7.71
C LEU A 78 -0.28 -5.48 -8.46
N ALA A 79 -0.05 -4.56 -9.40
CA ALA A 79 1.21 -4.44 -10.12
C ALA A 79 2.29 -3.91 -9.18
N VAL A 80 3.37 -4.66 -9.02
CA VAL A 80 4.41 -4.39 -8.03
C VAL A 80 5.81 -4.50 -8.62
N ASN A 81 6.72 -3.69 -8.08
CA ASN A 81 8.17 -3.80 -8.29
C ASN A 81 8.58 -3.89 -9.77
N GLY A 82 7.93 -3.06 -10.63
CA GLY A 82 8.28 -3.00 -12.04
C GLY A 82 9.59 -2.22 -12.27
N PHE A 83 10.57 -2.84 -12.93
CA PHE A 83 11.85 -2.23 -13.23
C PHE A 83 12.45 -2.71 -14.57
N ILE A 84 13.29 -1.86 -15.16
CA ILE A 84 14.20 -2.19 -16.25
C ILE A 84 15.60 -1.78 -15.80
N ASN A 85 16.58 -2.65 -15.94
CA ASN A 85 17.95 -2.39 -15.53
C ASN A 85 18.59 -1.26 -16.35
N PRO A 86 19.52 -0.48 -15.75
CA PRO A 86 20.27 0.57 -16.44
C PRO A 86 20.92 0.07 -17.75
N GLY A 87 20.79 0.88 -18.80
CA GLY A 87 21.27 0.58 -20.16
C GLY A 87 20.25 -0.16 -21.05
N TYR A 88 19.12 -0.55 -20.50
CA TYR A 88 18.02 -1.18 -21.26
C TYR A 88 16.76 -0.30 -21.31
N GLU A 89 16.79 0.86 -20.66
CA GLU A 89 15.68 1.82 -20.66
C GLU A 89 15.46 2.46 -22.04
N GLY A 90 14.28 3.07 -22.23
CA GLY A 90 13.95 3.81 -23.45
C GLY A 90 13.58 2.94 -24.66
N LYS A 91 13.72 1.61 -24.60
CA LYS A 91 13.48 0.66 -25.70
C LYS A 91 12.05 0.10 -25.74
N GLY A 92 11.14 0.61 -24.90
CA GLY A 92 9.75 0.11 -24.83
C GLY A 92 9.57 -1.19 -24.03
N LEU A 93 10.64 -1.77 -23.49
CA LEU A 93 10.66 -3.06 -22.82
C LEU A 93 9.73 -3.13 -21.58
N TYR A 94 9.57 -2.02 -20.88
CA TYR A 94 8.65 -1.95 -19.73
C TYR A 94 7.20 -2.19 -20.15
N LYS A 95 6.77 -1.60 -21.28
CA LYS A 95 5.43 -1.84 -21.84
C LYS A 95 5.24 -3.31 -22.21
N GLU A 96 6.23 -3.92 -22.88
CA GLU A 96 6.15 -5.33 -23.28
C GLU A 96 6.04 -6.24 -22.05
N LEU A 97 6.82 -5.96 -20.99
CA LEU A 97 6.79 -6.70 -19.73
C LEU A 97 5.41 -6.63 -19.06
N ILE A 98 4.84 -5.44 -18.90
CA ILE A 98 3.49 -5.23 -18.36
C ILE A 98 2.45 -5.97 -19.22
N SER A 99 2.53 -5.82 -20.55
CA SER A 99 1.56 -6.43 -21.47
C SER A 99 1.63 -7.96 -21.43
N ALA A 100 2.83 -8.53 -21.31
CA ALA A 100 3.00 -9.98 -21.16
C ALA A 100 2.40 -10.47 -19.83
N GLY A 101 2.64 -9.74 -18.72
CA GLY A 101 2.03 -10.04 -17.43
C GLY A 101 0.51 -10.03 -17.50
N LEU A 102 -0.09 -8.96 -18.04
CA LEU A 102 -1.55 -8.85 -18.17
C LEU A 102 -2.18 -9.96 -19.04
N LYS A 103 -1.48 -10.43 -20.09
CA LYS A 103 -1.97 -11.52 -20.95
C LYS A 103 -2.04 -12.85 -20.20
N ASN A 104 -1.12 -13.09 -19.28
CA ASN A 104 -0.98 -14.37 -18.58
C ASN A 104 -1.78 -14.42 -17.27
N GLU A 105 -2.21 -13.25 -16.76
CA GLU A 105 -2.97 -13.19 -15.51
C GLU A 105 -4.47 -13.39 -15.77
N VAL A 106 -5.10 -14.13 -14.86
CA VAL A 106 -6.54 -14.42 -14.87
C VAL A 106 -7.39 -13.17 -14.56
N TYR A 107 -6.74 -12.01 -14.36
CA TYR A 107 -7.40 -10.75 -13.97
C TYR A 107 -8.06 -9.99 -15.14
N ARG A 108 -8.04 -10.53 -16.36
CA ARG A 108 -8.61 -9.87 -17.53
C ARG A 108 -10.08 -9.47 -17.38
N GLU A 109 -10.84 -10.30 -16.68
CA GLU A 109 -12.27 -10.05 -16.45
C GLU A 109 -12.54 -9.29 -15.15
N ARG A 110 -11.49 -8.86 -14.42
CA ARG A 110 -11.62 -8.23 -13.11
C ARG A 110 -10.90 -6.89 -13.12
N ALA A 111 -9.91 -6.68 -12.27
CA ALA A 111 -9.11 -5.47 -12.35
C ALA A 111 -7.67 -5.73 -11.90
N ALA A 112 -6.73 -5.04 -12.53
CA ALA A 112 -5.37 -4.87 -12.04
C ALA A 112 -5.16 -3.41 -11.62
N PHE A 113 -4.42 -3.22 -10.54
CA PHE A 113 -4.15 -1.94 -9.91
C PHE A 113 -2.67 -1.64 -9.89
N SER A 114 -2.29 -0.38 -10.01
CA SER A 114 -0.91 0.08 -9.87
C SER A 114 -0.88 1.43 -9.17
N PHE A 115 0.13 1.65 -8.34
CA PHE A 115 0.35 2.89 -7.63
C PHE A 115 1.74 3.47 -7.94
N PRO A 116 2.01 3.90 -9.17
CA PRO A 116 3.25 4.61 -9.44
C PRO A 116 3.26 5.95 -8.71
N HIS A 117 4.40 6.33 -8.16
CA HIS A 117 4.60 7.69 -7.65
C HIS A 117 4.39 8.69 -8.79
N SER A 118 3.66 9.79 -8.54
CA SER A 118 3.28 10.76 -9.59
C SER A 118 4.50 11.34 -10.33
N HIS A 119 5.66 11.45 -9.65
CA HIS A 119 6.91 11.87 -10.28
C HIS A 119 7.60 10.78 -11.13
N ASN A 120 7.18 9.52 -11.02
CA ASN A 120 7.71 8.46 -11.87
C ASN A 120 7.03 8.44 -13.23
N ILE A 121 7.33 9.48 -14.03
CA ILE A 121 6.73 9.71 -15.36
C ILE A 121 6.90 8.50 -16.29
N ALA A 122 8.02 7.79 -16.18
CA ALA A 122 8.29 6.61 -17.02
C ALA A 122 7.31 5.48 -16.71
N SER A 123 7.09 5.18 -15.42
CA SER A 123 6.13 4.17 -14.97
C SER A 123 4.70 4.55 -15.33
N VAL A 124 4.26 5.77 -15.01
CA VAL A 124 2.92 6.28 -15.35
C VAL A 124 2.66 6.17 -16.86
N LYS A 125 3.59 6.66 -17.71
CA LYS A 125 3.47 6.57 -19.17
C LYS A 125 3.48 5.12 -19.65
N GLY A 126 4.30 4.26 -19.07
CA GLY A 126 4.37 2.84 -19.43
C GLY A 126 3.04 2.12 -19.21
N HIS A 127 2.44 2.31 -18.04
CA HIS A 127 1.12 1.77 -17.72
C HIS A 127 0.05 2.32 -18.66
N LYS A 128 -0.04 3.65 -18.86
CA LYS A 128 -1.03 4.27 -19.76
C LYS A 128 -0.91 3.76 -21.19
N LYS A 129 0.32 3.58 -21.71
CA LYS A 129 0.54 2.99 -23.05
C LYS A 129 0.15 1.51 -23.13
N SER A 130 0.04 0.82 -22.01
CA SER A 130 -0.42 -0.57 -21.91
C SER A 130 -1.93 -0.69 -21.61
N GLY A 131 -2.69 0.41 -21.74
CA GLY A 131 -4.14 0.41 -21.61
C GLY A 131 -4.67 0.70 -20.20
N TRP A 132 -3.80 1.01 -19.25
CA TRP A 132 -4.22 1.43 -17.89
C TRP A 132 -4.81 2.84 -17.92
N LYS A 133 -5.85 3.04 -17.15
CA LYS A 133 -6.51 4.35 -16.97
C LYS A 133 -6.16 4.93 -15.61
N GLU A 134 -5.91 6.24 -15.59
CA GLU A 134 -5.77 6.97 -14.33
C GLU A 134 -7.13 7.04 -13.66
N PHE A 135 -7.12 6.82 -12.36
CA PHE A 135 -8.32 6.64 -11.57
C PHE A 135 -8.49 7.73 -10.53
N VAL A 136 -7.52 7.84 -9.61
CA VAL A 136 -7.48 8.89 -8.61
C VAL A 136 -6.04 9.25 -8.28
N LYS A 137 -5.80 10.52 -8.01
CA LYS A 137 -4.54 11.01 -7.43
C LYS A 137 -4.64 11.02 -5.91
N LEU A 138 -3.59 10.57 -5.27
CA LEU A 138 -3.50 10.39 -3.83
C LEU A 138 -2.36 11.27 -3.30
N PRO A 139 -2.59 12.58 -3.08
CA PRO A 139 -1.56 13.45 -2.52
C PRO A 139 -1.22 13.06 -1.09
N PHE A 140 -0.01 13.41 -0.68
CA PHE A 140 0.39 13.35 0.71
C PHE A 140 -0.22 14.50 1.50
N ILE A 141 -0.65 14.20 2.72
CA ILE A 141 -1.05 15.19 3.72
C ILE A 141 -0.31 14.94 5.02
N GLU A 142 -0.05 16.00 5.79
CA GLU A 142 0.67 15.90 7.06
C GLU A 142 0.20 16.92 8.06
N THR A 143 0.44 16.64 9.35
CA THR A 143 0.28 17.58 10.45
C THR A 143 1.50 17.52 11.38
N LYS A 144 1.86 18.65 11.97
CA LYS A 144 2.87 18.68 13.03
C LYS A 144 2.30 18.10 14.31
N ILE A 145 3.12 17.36 15.02
CA ILE A 145 2.78 16.82 16.34
C ILE A 145 3.25 17.81 17.41
N GLU A 146 2.30 18.36 18.14
CA GLU A 146 2.55 19.13 19.34
C GLU A 146 2.75 18.18 20.53
N LYS A 147 3.61 18.56 21.48
CA LYS A 147 3.73 17.81 22.73
C LYS A 147 2.44 18.02 23.52
N HIS A 148 1.61 17.01 23.58
CA HIS A 148 0.43 17.02 24.44
C HIS A 148 0.84 16.63 25.86
N GLU A 149 0.65 17.54 26.80
CA GLU A 149 0.53 17.20 28.21
C GLU A 149 -0.79 16.45 28.39
N SER A 150 -0.72 15.33 29.06
CA SER A 150 -1.72 14.26 29.14
C SER A 150 -3.09 14.72 29.68
N ASP A 151 -4.13 14.65 28.85
CA ASP A 151 -5.52 14.55 29.32
C ASP A 151 -6.34 13.52 28.53
N ILE A 152 -5.69 12.66 27.75
CA ILE A 152 -6.38 11.55 27.11
C ILE A 152 -6.18 10.32 28.02
N ALA A 153 -7.28 9.87 28.63
CA ALA A 153 -7.33 8.61 29.37
C ALA A 153 -6.59 7.51 28.60
N GLU A 154 -5.79 6.71 29.31
CA GLU A 154 -4.90 5.65 28.83
C GLU A 154 -5.23 5.13 27.43
N VAL A 155 -4.53 5.68 26.43
CA VAL A 155 -4.60 5.14 25.08
C VAL A 155 -3.70 3.91 25.05
N THR A 156 -4.29 2.75 25.16
CA THR A 156 -3.58 1.51 24.87
C THR A 156 -3.37 1.42 23.37
N PHE A 157 -2.14 1.23 22.96
CA PHE A 157 -1.78 0.82 21.61
C PHE A 157 -1.09 -0.53 21.70
N ASP A 158 -1.45 -1.44 20.79
CA ASP A 158 -0.90 -2.79 20.78
C ASP A 158 0.18 -2.90 19.72
N GLU A 159 1.29 -3.52 20.09
CA GLU A 159 2.34 -3.97 19.17
C GLU A 159 2.06 -5.39 18.63
N ASN A 160 0.93 -5.99 19.03
CA ASN A 160 0.51 -7.32 18.62
C ASN A 160 -0.94 -7.35 18.12
N MET A 161 -1.35 -8.49 17.56
CA MET A 161 -2.67 -8.67 16.95
C MET A 161 -3.80 -8.99 17.95
N GLU A 162 -3.51 -9.13 19.23
CA GLU A 162 -4.50 -9.67 20.18
C GLU A 162 -5.75 -8.79 20.29
N SER A 163 -5.56 -7.47 20.21
CA SER A 163 -6.67 -6.50 20.21
C SER A 163 -7.62 -6.61 18.99
N LEU A 164 -7.17 -7.25 17.92
CA LEU A 164 -7.98 -7.39 16.70
C LEU A 164 -8.80 -8.67 16.65
N TYR A 165 -8.50 -9.70 17.44
CA TYR A 165 -9.21 -10.97 17.36
C TYR A 165 -10.70 -10.91 17.73
N GLY A 166 -11.12 -9.87 18.43
CA GLY A 166 -12.55 -9.59 18.70
C GLY A 166 -13.20 -8.61 17.74
N PHE A 167 -12.43 -8.01 16.83
CA PHE A 167 -12.87 -6.90 16.00
C PHE A 167 -13.51 -7.38 14.70
N ALA A 168 -14.69 -6.86 14.36
CA ALA A 168 -15.44 -7.25 13.17
C ALA A 168 -14.90 -6.56 11.90
N ILE A 169 -13.60 -6.75 11.58
CA ILE A 169 -12.90 -6.12 10.44
C ILE A 169 -13.66 -6.32 9.13
N ASP A 170 -14.23 -7.52 8.93
CA ASP A 170 -14.96 -7.83 7.71
C ASP A 170 -16.15 -6.90 7.47
N LYS A 171 -16.86 -6.46 8.51
CA LYS A 171 -17.97 -5.51 8.36
C LYS A 171 -17.51 -4.18 7.82
N LEU A 172 -16.37 -3.67 8.26
CA LEU A 172 -15.83 -2.37 7.84
C LEU A 172 -15.42 -2.32 6.37
N ASN A 173 -15.15 -3.46 5.73
CA ASN A 173 -14.82 -3.51 4.31
C ASN A 173 -15.96 -3.03 3.41
N TYR A 174 -17.21 -3.26 3.80
CA TYR A 174 -18.40 -3.02 2.99
C TYR A 174 -19.03 -1.63 3.16
N HIS A 175 -18.40 -0.77 3.95
CA HIS A 175 -18.85 0.63 4.12
C HIS A 175 -18.51 1.50 2.92
N TYR A 176 -17.62 1.03 2.02
CA TYR A 176 -17.11 1.78 0.88
C TYR A 176 -17.60 1.16 -0.43
N GLU A 177 -17.83 1.99 -1.44
CA GLU A 177 -18.14 1.52 -2.79
C GLU A 177 -16.95 0.79 -3.41
N PHE A 178 -15.73 1.32 -3.15
CA PHE A 178 -14.47 0.66 -3.47
C PHE A 178 -13.50 0.74 -2.29
N SER A 179 -12.89 -0.38 -1.96
CA SER A 179 -11.72 -0.45 -1.07
C SER A 179 -10.96 -1.75 -1.33
N PHE A 180 -9.67 -1.78 -1.03
CA PHE A 180 -8.98 -3.08 -0.94
C PHE A 180 -9.46 -3.80 0.32
N HIS A 181 -9.83 -5.04 0.17
CA HIS A 181 -10.33 -5.87 1.28
C HIS A 181 -9.26 -6.03 2.36
N ARG A 182 -9.69 -6.12 3.60
CA ARG A 182 -8.88 -6.45 4.76
C ARG A 182 -9.49 -7.63 5.50
N SER A 183 -8.68 -8.66 5.73
CA SER A 183 -8.97 -9.70 6.70
C SER A 183 -7.94 -9.65 7.82
N ILE A 184 -8.20 -10.36 8.92
CA ILE A 184 -7.23 -10.49 10.03
C ILE A 184 -5.92 -11.09 9.50
N GLU A 185 -5.99 -12.09 8.61
CA GLU A 185 -4.82 -12.74 8.02
C GLU A 185 -4.01 -11.78 7.15
N GLU A 186 -4.68 -10.91 6.35
CA GLU A 186 -4.01 -9.89 5.53
C GLU A 186 -3.34 -8.83 6.41
N LEU A 187 -4.02 -8.35 7.46
CA LEU A 187 -3.45 -7.38 8.41
C LEU A 187 -2.26 -7.99 9.17
N ASN A 188 -2.39 -9.25 9.62
CA ASN A 188 -1.30 -9.97 10.27
C ASN A 188 -0.09 -10.12 9.34
N TRP A 189 -0.31 -10.60 8.13
CA TRP A 189 0.77 -10.72 7.15
C TRP A 189 1.42 -9.37 6.87
N ARG A 190 0.62 -8.35 6.60
CA ARG A 190 1.10 -7.05 6.13
C ARG A 190 1.88 -6.27 7.18
N TYR A 191 1.43 -6.32 8.44
CA TYR A 191 1.91 -5.41 9.48
C TYR A 191 2.66 -6.10 10.61
N PHE A 192 2.28 -7.31 11.01
CA PHE A 192 2.94 -8.00 12.13
C PHE A 192 3.99 -9.00 11.71
N LYS A 193 3.79 -9.70 10.58
CA LYS A 193 4.80 -10.62 10.03
C LYS A 193 5.80 -9.95 9.12
N ARG A 194 5.68 -8.66 8.92
CA ARG A 194 6.62 -7.88 8.12
C ARG A 194 7.98 -7.81 8.82
N PRO A 195 9.09 -8.25 8.17
CA PRO A 195 10.38 -8.44 8.86
C PRO A 195 11.18 -7.14 9.10
N ASP A 196 10.89 -6.06 8.37
CA ASP A 196 11.70 -4.84 8.33
C ASP A 196 11.10 -3.63 9.05
N LYS A 197 9.85 -3.72 9.55
CA LYS A 197 9.15 -2.61 10.18
C LYS A 197 8.30 -3.04 11.37
N LYS A 198 8.13 -2.12 12.32
CA LYS A 198 7.15 -2.22 13.40
C LYS A 198 5.98 -1.31 13.14
N TYR A 199 4.80 -1.75 13.57
CA TYR A 199 3.56 -1.01 13.48
C TYR A 199 2.83 -1.02 14.82
N TYR A 200 2.01 0.01 15.03
CA TYR A 200 1.20 0.21 16.22
C TYR A 200 -0.27 0.21 15.83
N PHE A 201 -1.08 -0.47 16.58
CA PHE A 201 -2.50 -0.62 16.33
C PHE A 201 -3.33 0.23 17.28
N LEU A 202 -4.25 1.00 16.71
CA LEU A 202 -5.24 1.77 17.44
C LEU A 202 -6.62 1.24 17.08
N THR A 203 -7.46 1.03 18.07
CA THR A 203 -8.85 0.59 17.87
C THR A 203 -9.83 1.50 18.60
N ILE A 204 -11.04 1.58 18.08
CA ILE A 204 -12.22 2.13 18.73
C ILE A 204 -13.33 1.10 18.55
N ASP A 205 -13.95 0.71 19.66
CA ASP A 205 -15.14 -0.12 19.68
C ASP A 205 -15.90 0.19 20.97
N ASP A 206 -16.96 0.98 20.86
CA ASP A 206 -17.84 1.31 21.98
C ASP A 206 -19.31 0.94 21.68
N GLY A 207 -19.51 0.09 20.67
CA GLY A 207 -20.83 -0.36 20.23
C GLY A 207 -21.56 0.63 19.32
N ILE A 208 -21.04 1.85 19.14
CA ILE A 208 -21.55 2.88 18.21
C ILE A 208 -20.50 3.17 17.15
N ASP A 209 -19.30 3.56 17.60
CA ASP A 209 -18.14 3.82 16.78
C ASP A 209 -17.24 2.60 16.75
N GLU A 210 -17.02 2.06 15.55
CA GLU A 210 -16.07 0.99 15.31
C GLU A 210 -15.01 1.46 14.32
N GLY A 211 -13.75 1.16 14.57
CA GLY A 211 -12.68 1.49 13.64
C GLY A 211 -11.30 1.11 14.13
N TYR A 212 -10.36 1.02 13.21
CA TYR A 212 -8.95 0.85 13.53
C TYR A 212 -8.08 1.80 12.70
N MET A 213 -6.88 2.05 13.21
CA MET A 213 -5.83 2.77 12.52
C MET A 213 -4.49 2.13 12.82
N ILE A 214 -3.65 2.01 11.80
CA ILE A 214 -2.31 1.41 11.90
C ILE A 214 -1.29 2.50 11.65
N LEU A 215 -0.34 2.61 12.58
CA LEU A 215 0.74 3.58 12.53
C LEU A 215 2.07 2.88 12.31
N GLY A 216 2.90 3.45 11.43
CA GLY A 216 4.29 3.06 11.24
C GLY A 216 5.23 4.22 11.54
N GLN A 217 6.33 3.94 12.23
CA GLN A 217 7.35 4.95 12.50
C GLN A 217 8.49 4.86 11.48
N TYR A 218 9.00 6.00 11.03
CA TYR A 218 10.16 6.06 10.16
C TYR A 218 10.96 7.35 10.35
N LYS A 219 12.22 7.32 9.92
CA LYS A 219 13.11 8.46 9.98
C LYS A 219 13.48 8.91 8.57
N THR A 220 13.37 10.22 8.29
CA THR A 220 13.80 10.78 7.00
C THR A 220 15.31 10.83 6.89
N GLN A 221 15.83 11.11 5.70
CA GLN A 221 17.27 11.29 5.49
C GLN A 221 17.84 12.46 6.30
N GLU A 222 17.03 13.49 6.53
CA GLU A 222 17.37 14.67 7.36
C GLU A 222 17.28 14.38 8.86
N GLY A 223 16.91 13.17 9.24
CA GLY A 223 16.84 12.75 10.63
C GLY A 223 15.51 13.07 11.34
N ILE A 224 14.50 13.58 10.64
CA ILE A 224 13.17 13.86 11.20
C ILE A 224 12.46 12.55 11.48
N LEU A 225 12.00 12.37 12.72
CA LEU A 225 11.20 11.22 13.11
C LEU A 225 9.73 11.50 12.77
N ARG A 226 9.14 10.62 11.97
CA ARG A 226 7.78 10.73 11.47
C ARG A 226 6.96 9.49 11.83
N CYS A 227 5.67 9.72 12.02
CA CYS A 227 4.68 8.66 12.12
C CYS A 227 3.81 8.69 10.86
N GLN A 228 3.56 7.55 10.26
CA GLN A 228 2.74 7.40 9.07
C GLN A 228 1.47 6.62 9.44
N ILE A 229 0.30 7.16 9.10
CA ILE A 229 -0.93 6.38 9.12
C ILE A 229 -0.89 5.47 7.89
N ALA A 230 -0.58 4.20 8.14
CA ALA A 230 -0.38 3.19 7.10
C ALA A 230 -1.71 2.61 6.59
N ASP A 231 -2.67 2.42 7.49
CA ASP A 231 -3.99 1.88 7.15
C ASP A 231 -5.04 2.36 8.15
N TYR A 232 -6.30 2.41 7.74
CA TYR A 232 -7.41 2.69 8.64
C TYR A 232 -8.73 2.24 8.04
N ARG A 233 -9.70 1.93 8.92
CA ARG A 233 -11.10 1.67 8.60
C ARG A 233 -11.97 2.24 9.71
N TYR A 234 -13.16 2.68 9.38
CA TYR A 234 -14.11 3.25 10.33
C TYR A 234 -15.55 3.00 9.91
N SER A 235 -16.44 2.86 10.88
CA SER A 235 -17.90 2.71 10.65
C SER A 235 -18.55 4.02 10.26
N TYR A 236 -18.27 5.07 11.01
CA TYR A 236 -18.78 6.42 10.82
C TYR A 236 -17.66 7.44 10.88
N ILE A 237 -17.85 8.58 10.26
CA ILE A 237 -16.84 9.64 10.21
C ILE A 237 -16.39 10.10 11.62
N HIS A 238 -17.27 10.02 12.61
CA HIS A 238 -16.95 10.35 14.00
C HIS A 238 -15.88 9.40 14.57
N ALA A 239 -15.92 8.11 14.26
CA ALA A 239 -14.88 7.17 14.64
C ALA A 239 -13.52 7.57 14.04
N LEU A 240 -13.50 8.08 12.80
CA LEU A 240 -12.26 8.57 12.19
C LEU A 240 -11.67 9.76 12.92
N TYR A 241 -12.47 10.75 13.32
CA TYR A 241 -11.99 11.89 14.13
C TYR A 241 -11.33 11.42 15.43
N ARG A 242 -11.95 10.46 16.12
CA ARG A 242 -11.41 9.87 17.35
C ARG A 242 -10.11 9.12 17.09
N LEU A 243 -10.03 8.35 16.01
CA LEU A 243 -8.81 7.65 15.59
C LEU A 243 -7.67 8.62 15.27
N ILE A 244 -7.93 9.71 14.55
CA ILE A 244 -6.92 10.73 14.24
C ILE A 244 -6.38 11.36 15.52
N LYS A 245 -7.24 11.70 16.50
CA LYS A 245 -6.82 12.24 17.80
C LYS A 245 -5.94 11.24 18.56
N LYS A 246 -6.34 9.96 18.59
CA LYS A 246 -5.50 8.89 19.18
C LYS A 246 -4.15 8.78 18.46
N ALA A 247 -4.15 8.85 17.12
CA ALA A 247 -2.92 8.77 16.33
C ALA A 247 -1.96 9.92 16.63
N LYS A 248 -2.46 11.14 16.76
CA LYS A 248 -1.64 12.29 17.18
C LYS A 248 -1.03 12.09 18.56
N PHE A 249 -1.83 11.61 19.53
CA PHE A 249 -1.34 11.31 20.87
C PHE A 249 -0.24 10.24 20.85
N VAL A 250 -0.48 9.10 20.20
CA VAL A 250 0.53 8.03 20.10
C VAL A 250 1.78 8.49 19.37
N SER A 251 1.63 9.29 18.31
CA SER A 251 2.77 9.89 17.60
C SER A 251 3.61 10.80 18.51
N SER A 252 2.97 11.53 19.44
CA SER A 252 3.66 12.32 20.45
C SER A 252 4.42 11.43 21.45
N GLN A 253 3.83 10.33 21.92
CA GLN A 253 4.50 9.36 22.80
C GLN A 253 5.69 8.67 22.12
N LEU A 254 5.61 8.47 20.81
CA LEU A 254 6.69 7.93 19.97
C LEU A 254 7.73 9.00 19.58
N GLU A 255 7.66 10.20 20.16
CA GLU A 255 8.55 11.34 19.88
C GLU A 255 8.58 11.76 18.39
N CYS A 256 7.55 11.43 17.62
CA CYS A 256 7.43 11.84 16.24
C CYS A 256 7.10 13.34 16.15
N GLN A 257 7.71 14.00 15.17
CA GLN A 257 7.52 15.42 14.93
C GLN A 257 6.37 15.69 13.96
N ILE A 258 6.06 14.72 13.13
CA ILE A 258 5.07 14.82 12.04
C ILE A 258 4.28 13.52 11.98
N LEU A 259 2.98 13.66 11.78
CA LEU A 259 2.08 12.55 11.39
C LEU A 259 1.63 12.77 9.96
N ASP A 260 1.81 11.78 9.10
CA ASP A 260 1.46 11.88 7.68
C ASP A 260 0.64 10.70 7.17
N THR A 261 -0.04 10.93 6.07
CA THR A 261 -0.73 9.90 5.29
C THR A 261 -0.91 10.35 3.84
N LEU A 262 -1.54 9.53 3.03
CA LEU A 262 -2.10 9.92 1.74
C LEU A 262 -3.62 9.92 1.81
N ILE A 263 -4.26 10.64 0.89
CA ILE A 263 -5.70 10.79 0.92
C ILE A 263 -6.31 10.83 -0.49
N ASN A 264 -7.47 10.22 -0.64
CA ASN A 264 -8.38 10.57 -1.73
C ASN A 264 -9.07 11.88 -1.37
N THR A 265 -8.78 12.95 -2.11
CA THR A 265 -9.29 14.29 -1.82
C THR A 265 -10.81 14.44 -1.98
N GLU A 266 -11.46 13.50 -2.66
CA GLU A 266 -12.92 13.47 -2.86
C GLU A 266 -13.63 12.67 -1.76
N SER A 267 -12.89 12.00 -0.87
CA SER A 267 -13.48 11.22 0.23
C SER A 267 -13.89 12.10 1.40
N ASP A 268 -14.88 11.65 2.18
CA ASP A 268 -15.28 12.27 3.46
C ASP A 268 -14.14 12.25 4.47
N ALA A 269 -13.26 11.26 4.42
CA ALA A 269 -12.04 11.22 5.23
C ALA A 269 -11.16 12.47 5.05
N ASN A 270 -11.10 13.05 3.85
CA ASN A 270 -10.33 14.27 3.60
C ASN A 270 -10.81 15.43 4.48
N THR A 271 -12.11 15.56 4.69
CA THR A 271 -12.67 16.59 5.58
C THR A 271 -12.19 16.37 7.01
N ALA A 272 -12.29 15.14 7.54
CA ALA A 272 -11.84 14.83 8.90
C ALA A 272 -10.35 15.11 9.11
N PHE A 273 -9.49 14.74 8.15
CA PHE A 273 -8.07 15.04 8.24
C PHE A 273 -7.79 16.56 8.21
N ARG A 274 -8.46 17.31 7.35
CA ARG A 274 -8.30 18.77 7.27
C ARG A 274 -8.75 19.46 8.56
N ASP A 275 -9.89 19.09 9.11
CA ASP A 275 -10.42 19.63 10.37
C ASP A 275 -9.47 19.35 11.54
N GLU A 276 -8.76 18.23 11.48
CA GLU A 276 -7.71 17.84 12.42
C GLU A 276 -6.33 18.44 12.08
N GLY A 277 -6.26 19.45 11.20
CA GLY A 277 -5.07 20.23 10.92
C GLY A 277 -4.08 19.62 9.94
N PHE A 278 -4.47 18.60 9.17
CA PHE A 278 -3.61 18.10 8.10
C PHE A 278 -3.63 19.04 6.90
N ILE A 279 -2.46 19.29 6.36
CA ILE A 279 -2.23 20.13 5.18
C ILE A 279 -1.58 19.32 4.05
N PRO A 280 -1.78 19.70 2.78
CA PRO A 280 -1.09 19.07 1.66
C PRO A 280 0.42 19.23 1.77
N ARG A 281 1.18 18.14 1.53
CA ARG A 281 2.64 18.12 1.50
C ARG A 281 3.22 18.06 0.08
N GLY A 282 2.43 17.67 -0.89
CA GLY A 282 2.85 17.52 -2.28
C GLY A 282 2.19 16.36 -2.99
N GLU A 283 2.66 16.07 -4.21
CA GLU A 283 2.19 14.95 -5.00
C GLU A 283 2.55 13.63 -4.32
N GLY A 284 1.67 12.66 -4.45
CA GLY A 284 1.83 11.32 -3.89
C GLY A 284 1.86 10.27 -4.98
N TYR A 285 0.81 9.45 -5.06
CA TYR A 285 0.70 8.35 -6.01
C TYR A 285 -0.51 8.51 -6.91
N ASP A 286 -0.39 7.99 -8.12
CA ASP A 286 -1.52 7.85 -9.04
C ASP A 286 -2.05 6.41 -8.93
N LEU A 287 -3.32 6.22 -8.59
CA LEU A 287 -3.95 4.92 -8.78
C LEU A 287 -4.29 4.76 -10.24
N LEU A 288 -3.66 3.79 -10.86
CA LEU A 288 -3.96 3.34 -12.22
C LEU A 288 -4.70 2.01 -12.18
N VAL A 289 -5.71 1.87 -13.03
CA VAL A 289 -6.52 0.67 -13.12
C VAL A 289 -6.53 0.14 -14.55
N PHE A 290 -6.34 -1.17 -14.70
CA PHE A 290 -6.61 -1.91 -15.91
C PHE A 290 -7.81 -2.81 -15.69
N SER A 291 -8.87 -2.61 -16.45
CA SER A 291 -10.09 -3.43 -16.41
C SER A 291 -10.76 -3.37 -17.77
N GLU A 292 -11.37 -4.47 -18.22
CA GLU A 292 -12.20 -4.50 -19.43
C GLU A 292 -13.56 -3.85 -19.18
N GLU A 293 -14.07 -3.89 -17.95
CA GLU A 293 -15.26 -3.16 -17.54
C GLU A 293 -14.91 -1.72 -17.16
N GLN A 294 -15.81 -0.77 -17.46
CA GLN A 294 -15.68 0.60 -16.94
C GLN A 294 -15.92 0.59 -15.42
N VAL A 295 -14.84 0.53 -14.66
CA VAL A 295 -14.91 0.77 -13.22
C VAL A 295 -15.03 2.28 -13.02
N SER A 296 -16.19 2.74 -12.56
CA SER A 296 -16.41 4.13 -12.15
C SER A 296 -16.41 4.17 -10.63
N PHE A 297 -15.70 5.12 -10.05
CA PHE A 297 -15.62 5.25 -8.60
C PHE A 297 -16.28 6.56 -8.14
N SER A 298 -16.89 6.52 -6.99
CA SER A 298 -17.48 7.67 -6.32
C SER A 298 -16.56 8.17 -5.19
N ALA A 299 -16.95 9.25 -4.55
CA ALA A 299 -16.31 9.77 -3.35
C ALA A 299 -16.20 8.74 -2.19
N LYS A 300 -16.99 7.65 -2.24
CA LYS A 300 -16.95 6.56 -1.25
C LYS A 300 -15.84 5.53 -1.49
N CYS A 301 -14.70 5.98 -1.99
CA CYS A 301 -13.51 5.14 -2.16
C CYS A 301 -12.54 5.34 -1.01
N LEU A 302 -12.14 4.25 -0.36
CA LEU A 302 -11.09 4.28 0.63
C LEU A 302 -9.83 3.61 0.10
N ILE A 303 -8.75 4.38 0.04
CA ILE A 303 -7.42 3.93 -0.34
C ILE A 303 -6.43 4.44 0.70
N THR A 304 -5.56 3.57 1.15
CA THR A 304 -4.58 3.83 2.19
C THR A 304 -3.18 3.38 1.74
N TYR A 305 -2.14 3.71 2.47
CA TYR A 305 -0.79 3.18 2.21
C TYR A 305 -0.73 1.65 2.26
N GLY A 306 -1.61 1.01 3.05
CA GLY A 306 -1.72 -0.44 3.12
C GLY A 306 -2.11 -1.11 1.81
N ASP A 307 -2.55 -0.34 0.83
CA ASP A 307 -2.92 -0.85 -0.48
C ASP A 307 -1.74 -0.94 -1.44
N PHE A 308 -0.64 -0.29 -1.12
CA PHE A 308 0.55 -0.17 -1.96
C PHE A 308 1.56 -1.28 -1.70
N ASP A 309 2.51 -1.41 -2.62
CA ASP A 309 3.66 -2.30 -2.48
C ASP A 309 4.79 -1.68 -1.64
N VAL A 310 4.81 -0.36 -1.56
CA VAL A 310 5.88 0.39 -0.89
C VAL A 310 5.35 1.03 0.37
N VAL A 311 5.63 0.46 1.50
CA VAL A 311 5.38 1.11 2.79
C VAL A 311 6.63 1.00 3.66
#